data_5f26028b43aac7d11e376c951be0eece
#
_entry.id   5f26028b43aac7d11e376c951be0eece
#
_cell.length_a   1.000
_cell.length_b   1.000
_cell.length_c   1.000
_cell.angle_alpha   90.00
_cell.angle_beta   90.00
_cell.angle_gamma   90.00
#
_symmetry.space_group_name_H-M   'P 1'
#
loop_
_entity.id
_entity.type
_entity.pdbx_description
1 polymer ?
#
loop_
_entity_poly.entity_id
_entity_poly.type
_entity_poly.pdbx_seq_one_letter_code
_entity_poly.pdbx_strand_id
1 'polypeptide(L)'
;MIGKFLDPKNDFAFKSIFGTEKHKDILIHFINDMLEFVGDNAIQTVSFLKTAQDPEIASKKQSLIDVLCTDSIGRQYIIEMQVAKTAGFEKRAQYYAAKAYGQQLQQGEDYTNLKEIIFIAITDFVMFPDKKNYYSTHCLLDKVTYDHDLKDFSFSFLELPKFNKTIDELTNMIEKWAYFFKYAENTKEEDLLKLVGKDTVILAAYEALNRFHWSEIELNTYEQEEKRERDARSIMNQAIAEGEARGEAKGRADGISEERARLIDKLRAKGMSENEIQELL
;
A
#
# COMPACT_ATOMS: atom_id res chain seq x y z
N MET A 1 22.82 12.60 -12.21
CA MET A 1 21.95 13.70 -12.65
C MET A 1 20.68 13.62 -11.80
N ILE A 2 20.21 14.75 -11.27
CA ILE A 2 18.93 14.80 -10.56
C ILE A 2 17.83 14.58 -11.59
N GLY A 3 16.91 13.65 -11.33
CA GLY A 3 15.79 13.35 -12.25
C GLY A 3 14.87 14.55 -12.44
N LYS A 4 14.22 14.63 -13.59
CA LYS A 4 13.23 15.69 -13.92
C LYS A 4 11.97 15.51 -13.06
N PHE A 5 11.57 14.28 -12.81
CA PHE A 5 10.35 13.94 -12.08
C PHE A 5 10.67 13.45 -10.67
N LEU A 6 9.80 13.79 -9.73
CA LEU A 6 9.85 13.32 -8.35
C LEU A 6 9.23 11.91 -8.26
N ASP A 7 9.52 11.18 -7.18
CA ASP A 7 8.90 9.89 -6.93
C ASP A 7 7.43 10.06 -6.47
N PRO A 8 6.43 9.57 -7.22
CA PRO A 8 5.02 9.68 -6.86
C PRO A 8 4.64 8.86 -5.61
N LYS A 9 5.52 7.97 -5.15
CA LYS A 9 5.30 7.16 -3.94
C LYS A 9 5.63 7.91 -2.65
N ASN A 10 6.37 9.01 -2.73
CA ASN A 10 6.60 9.89 -1.58
C ASN A 10 5.28 10.45 -1.07
N ASP A 11 5.03 10.39 0.24
CA ASP A 11 3.75 10.76 0.88
C ASP A 11 3.31 12.19 0.52
N PHE A 12 4.24 13.14 0.55
CA PHE A 12 3.94 14.52 0.19
C PHE A 12 3.64 14.68 -1.31
N ALA A 13 4.40 14.03 -2.19
CA ALA A 13 4.15 14.05 -3.63
C ALA A 13 2.81 13.41 -3.98
N PHE A 14 2.51 12.25 -3.40
CA PHE A 14 1.24 11.56 -3.59
C PHE A 14 0.04 12.43 -3.22
N LYS A 15 0.07 13.00 -2.01
CA LYS A 15 -1.00 13.89 -1.52
C LYS A 15 -1.11 15.18 -2.33
N SER A 16 0.00 15.72 -2.82
CA SER A 16 0.00 16.92 -3.68
C SER A 16 -0.68 16.65 -5.02
N ILE A 17 -0.52 15.46 -5.60
CA ILE A 17 -1.10 15.09 -6.90
C ILE A 17 -2.54 14.60 -6.77
N PHE A 18 -2.82 13.74 -5.79
CA PHE A 18 -4.11 13.05 -5.69
C PHE A 18 -5.03 13.64 -4.61
N GLY A 19 -4.52 14.46 -3.69
CA GLY A 19 -5.24 14.99 -2.53
C GLY A 19 -5.56 16.47 -2.59
N THR A 20 -5.41 17.15 -3.73
CA THR A 20 -5.60 18.61 -3.85
C THR A 20 -6.61 19.00 -4.92
N GLU A 21 -7.32 20.12 -4.70
CA GLU A 21 -8.24 20.69 -5.69
C GLU A 21 -7.53 21.06 -7.00
N LYS A 22 -6.23 21.42 -6.93
CA LYS A 22 -5.42 21.81 -8.09
C LYS A 22 -5.31 20.68 -9.12
N HIS A 23 -5.26 19.45 -8.68
CA HIS A 23 -5.03 18.27 -9.51
C HIS A 23 -6.20 17.27 -9.44
N LYS A 24 -7.40 17.76 -9.09
CA LYS A 24 -8.62 16.95 -8.95
C LYS A 24 -8.92 16.11 -10.19
N ASP A 25 -8.67 16.62 -11.38
CA ASP A 25 -8.89 15.91 -12.63
C ASP A 25 -8.01 14.65 -12.74
N ILE A 26 -6.77 14.72 -12.27
CA ILE A 26 -5.88 13.55 -12.22
C ILE A 26 -6.46 12.48 -11.32
N LEU A 27 -6.98 12.85 -10.14
CA LEU A 27 -7.63 11.92 -9.22
C LEU A 27 -8.87 11.27 -9.82
N ILE A 28 -9.75 12.04 -10.47
CA ILE A 28 -10.96 11.54 -11.13
C ILE A 28 -10.61 10.49 -12.19
N HIS A 29 -9.66 10.81 -13.04
CA HIS A 29 -9.20 9.89 -14.09
C HIS A 29 -8.55 8.64 -13.48
N PHE A 30 -7.69 8.80 -12.48
CA PHE A 30 -7.08 7.67 -11.78
C PHE A 30 -8.13 6.70 -11.21
N ILE A 31 -9.15 7.22 -10.52
CA ILE A 31 -10.21 6.38 -9.96
C ILE A 31 -10.99 5.67 -11.08
N ASN A 32 -11.39 6.39 -12.13
CA ASN A 32 -12.10 5.82 -13.27
C ASN A 32 -11.29 4.71 -13.96
N ASP A 33 -10.00 4.95 -14.20
CA ASP A 33 -9.11 4.00 -14.85
C ASP A 33 -8.89 2.74 -13.98
N MET A 34 -8.65 2.92 -12.67
CA MET A 34 -8.44 1.80 -11.74
C MET A 34 -9.66 0.93 -11.54
N LEU A 35 -10.87 1.52 -11.64
CA LEU A 35 -12.14 0.82 -11.47
C LEU A 35 -12.82 0.48 -12.81
N GLU A 36 -12.18 0.82 -13.93
CA GLU A 36 -12.70 0.62 -15.28
C GLU A 36 -14.09 1.26 -15.47
N PHE A 37 -14.32 2.41 -14.83
CA PHE A 37 -15.56 3.16 -14.96
C PHE A 37 -15.61 3.94 -16.28
N VAL A 38 -16.58 3.62 -17.11
CA VAL A 38 -16.75 4.22 -18.44
C VAL A 38 -18.19 4.66 -18.70
N GLY A 39 -18.38 5.61 -19.61
CA GLY A 39 -19.69 6.11 -20.01
C GLY A 39 -20.43 6.72 -18.81
N ASP A 40 -21.69 6.30 -18.61
CA ASP A 40 -22.58 6.84 -17.56
C ASP A 40 -22.11 6.47 -16.13
N ASN A 41 -21.25 5.46 -15.99
CA ASN A 41 -20.68 5.06 -14.70
C ASN A 41 -19.41 5.85 -14.33
N ALA A 42 -18.84 6.60 -15.28
CA ALA A 42 -17.63 7.36 -15.05
C ALA A 42 -17.89 8.52 -14.09
N ILE A 43 -17.02 8.65 -13.08
CA ILE A 43 -17.02 9.77 -12.16
C ILE A 43 -16.66 11.05 -12.92
N GLN A 44 -17.48 12.07 -12.77
CA GLN A 44 -17.25 13.38 -13.40
C GLN A 44 -16.73 14.42 -12.40
N THR A 45 -17.01 14.23 -11.12
CA THR A 45 -16.59 15.16 -10.08
C THR A 45 -16.43 14.43 -8.74
N VAL A 46 -15.50 14.93 -7.94
CA VAL A 46 -15.30 14.50 -6.55
C VAL A 46 -15.22 15.71 -5.63
N SER A 47 -15.53 15.51 -4.37
CA SER A 47 -15.32 16.47 -3.29
C SER A 47 -14.43 15.83 -2.23
N PHE A 48 -13.36 16.52 -1.81
CA PHE A 48 -12.48 16.01 -0.76
C PHE A 48 -13.15 16.04 0.60
N LEU A 49 -12.94 15.01 1.39
CA LEU A 49 -13.39 14.89 2.77
C LEU A 49 -12.18 14.98 3.71
N LYS A 50 -12.46 15.18 5.01
CA LYS A 50 -11.39 15.20 6.02
C LYS A 50 -10.73 13.81 6.10
N THR A 51 -9.41 13.77 5.93
CA THR A 51 -8.62 12.54 5.98
C THR A 51 -8.35 12.06 7.40
N ALA A 52 -8.34 12.98 8.39
CA ALA A 52 -8.26 12.64 9.80
C ALA A 52 -9.65 12.19 10.29
N GLN A 53 -9.78 10.91 10.54
CA GLN A 53 -10.98 10.34 11.15
C GLN A 53 -10.82 10.40 12.67
N ASP A 54 -11.47 11.38 13.30
CA ASP A 54 -11.39 11.61 14.74
C ASP A 54 -11.86 10.37 15.52
N PRO A 55 -11.15 10.00 16.59
CA PRO A 55 -11.62 8.95 17.48
C PRO A 55 -12.84 9.44 18.25
N GLU A 56 -13.94 8.69 18.21
CA GLU A 56 -15.14 8.95 19.02
C GLU A 56 -14.85 8.98 20.52
N ILE A 57 -13.76 8.32 20.93
CA ILE A 57 -13.25 8.30 22.30
C ILE A 57 -11.74 8.58 22.22
N ALA A 58 -11.22 9.46 23.07
CA ALA A 58 -9.81 9.86 23.09
C ALA A 58 -8.79 8.70 23.22
N SER A 59 -9.22 7.52 23.67
CA SER A 59 -8.40 6.31 23.78
C SER A 59 -8.31 5.49 22.48
N LYS A 60 -9.15 5.78 21.46
CA LYS A 60 -9.14 5.06 20.19
C LYS A 60 -8.04 5.60 19.27
N LYS A 61 -7.49 4.70 18.44
CA LYS A 61 -6.46 5.06 17.45
C LYS A 61 -7.04 5.99 16.40
N GLN A 62 -6.43 7.16 16.20
CA GLN A 62 -6.72 8.04 15.09
C GLN A 62 -6.34 7.35 13.77
N SER A 63 -7.23 7.39 12.78
CA SER A 63 -6.96 6.92 11.44
C SER A 63 -6.60 8.11 10.56
N LEU A 64 -5.45 8.03 9.92
CA LEU A 64 -5.04 9.01 8.91
C LEU A 64 -5.07 8.33 7.55
N ILE A 65 -5.90 8.85 6.66
CA ILE A 65 -6.09 8.38 5.29
C ILE A 65 -5.36 9.36 4.37
N ASP A 66 -4.68 8.87 3.32
CA ASP A 66 -3.94 9.74 2.41
C ASP A 66 -4.88 10.62 1.59
N VAL A 67 -5.86 10.01 0.92
CA VAL A 67 -6.90 10.72 0.17
C VAL A 67 -8.25 10.10 0.47
N LEU A 68 -9.21 10.95 0.86
CA LEU A 68 -10.62 10.59 1.05
C LEU A 68 -11.48 11.58 0.27
N CYS A 69 -12.33 11.07 -0.62
CA CYS A 69 -13.23 11.90 -1.42
C CYS A 69 -14.57 11.20 -1.65
N THR A 70 -15.56 11.97 -2.09
CA THR A 70 -16.90 11.49 -2.45
C THR A 70 -17.28 11.96 -3.84
N ASP A 71 -18.00 11.14 -4.60
CA ASP A 71 -18.58 11.52 -5.90
C ASP A 71 -19.96 12.18 -5.77
N SER A 72 -20.57 12.51 -6.91
CA SER A 72 -21.87 13.20 -6.99
C SER A 72 -23.04 12.37 -6.45
N ILE A 73 -22.92 11.04 -6.36
CA ILE A 73 -23.96 10.14 -5.84
C ILE A 73 -23.68 9.69 -4.41
N GLY A 74 -22.58 10.18 -3.82
CA GLY A 74 -22.23 9.96 -2.42
C GLY A 74 -21.32 8.76 -2.16
N ARG A 75 -20.87 7.99 -3.17
CA ARG A 75 -19.88 6.93 -2.97
C ARG A 75 -18.58 7.54 -2.48
N GLN A 76 -17.93 6.90 -1.52
CA GLN A 76 -16.67 7.39 -0.96
C GLN A 76 -15.49 6.56 -1.43
N TYR A 77 -14.40 7.24 -1.73
CA TYR A 77 -13.16 6.65 -2.23
C TYR A 77 -12.05 6.93 -1.25
N ILE A 78 -11.41 5.86 -0.79
CA ILE A 78 -10.20 5.90 0.03
C ILE A 78 -9.05 5.48 -0.87
N ILE A 79 -8.05 6.36 -1.04
CA ILE A 79 -6.86 6.04 -1.84
C ILE A 79 -5.64 6.14 -0.93
N GLU A 80 -4.84 5.07 -0.89
CA GLU A 80 -3.68 4.91 -0.02
C GLU A 80 -2.43 4.54 -0.83
N MET A 81 -1.32 5.19 -0.53
CA MET A 81 0.01 4.82 -0.99
C MET A 81 0.80 4.20 0.16
N GLN A 82 1.29 2.98 -0.01
CA GLN A 82 2.03 2.27 1.03
C GLN A 82 3.39 1.79 0.52
N VAL A 83 4.45 2.43 0.95
CA VAL A 83 5.82 2.09 0.55
C VAL A 83 6.41 0.98 1.42
N ALA A 84 6.12 0.98 2.72
CA ALA A 84 6.64 0.00 3.66
C ALA A 84 5.60 -1.06 4.03
N LYS A 85 6.00 -2.33 3.97
CA LYS A 85 5.15 -3.44 4.43
C LYS A 85 4.97 -3.36 5.95
N THR A 86 3.74 -3.11 6.37
CA THR A 86 3.35 -3.15 7.78
C THR A 86 2.46 -4.36 8.04
N ALA A 87 2.69 -5.06 9.17
CA ALA A 87 1.85 -6.20 9.53
C ALA A 87 0.38 -5.78 9.67
N GLY A 88 -0.52 -6.53 9.04
CA GLY A 88 -1.97 -6.31 9.13
C GLY A 88 -2.48 -5.14 8.29
N PHE A 89 -1.79 -4.75 7.22
CA PHE A 89 -2.28 -3.70 6.32
C PHE A 89 -3.65 -4.07 5.72
N GLU A 90 -3.87 -5.34 5.37
CA GLU A 90 -5.17 -5.85 4.90
C GLU A 90 -6.31 -5.64 5.92
N LYS A 91 -5.99 -5.73 7.20
CA LYS A 91 -6.95 -5.43 8.29
C LYS A 91 -7.16 -3.94 8.46
N ARG A 92 -6.09 -3.15 8.29
CA ARG A 92 -6.15 -1.69 8.35
C ARG A 92 -7.02 -1.13 7.22
N ALA A 93 -6.90 -1.64 6.00
CA ALA A 93 -7.74 -1.27 4.87
C ALA A 93 -9.24 -1.49 5.17
N GLN A 94 -9.59 -2.68 5.68
CA GLN A 94 -10.95 -2.99 6.10
C GLN A 94 -11.44 -2.11 7.26
N TYR A 95 -10.57 -1.85 8.24
CA TYR A 95 -10.90 -0.97 9.37
C TYR A 95 -11.18 0.47 8.91
N TYR A 96 -10.38 1.02 7.98
CA TYR A 96 -10.59 2.36 7.46
C TYR A 96 -11.89 2.44 6.66
N ALA A 97 -12.18 1.46 5.81
CA ALA A 97 -13.42 1.38 5.06
C ALA A 97 -14.64 1.28 5.99
N ALA A 98 -14.61 0.39 6.99
CA ALA A 98 -15.70 0.24 7.95
C ALA A 98 -15.91 1.51 8.79
N LYS A 99 -14.84 2.20 9.16
CA LYS A 99 -14.92 3.46 9.91
C LYS A 99 -15.50 4.59 9.05
N ALA A 100 -15.07 4.74 7.80
CA ALA A 100 -15.63 5.69 6.86
C ALA A 100 -17.13 5.43 6.62
N TYR A 101 -17.50 4.15 6.46
CA TYR A 101 -18.90 3.74 6.30
C TYR A 101 -19.75 4.11 7.51
N GLY A 102 -19.29 3.78 8.73
CA GLY A 102 -20.00 4.10 9.97
C GLY A 102 -20.11 5.60 10.26
N GLN A 103 -19.21 6.42 9.71
CA GLN A 103 -19.23 7.88 9.88
C GLN A 103 -20.18 8.61 8.92
N GLN A 104 -20.77 7.91 7.95
CA GLN A 104 -21.73 8.50 7.02
C GLN A 104 -23.07 8.86 7.69
N LEU A 105 -23.44 8.14 8.75
CA LEU A 105 -24.73 8.34 9.43
C LEU A 105 -24.55 9.03 10.78
N GLN A 106 -25.48 9.91 11.09
CA GLN A 106 -25.70 10.46 12.43
C GLN A 106 -26.81 9.71 13.16
N GLN A 107 -26.92 9.96 14.48
CA GLN A 107 -27.95 9.33 15.29
C GLN A 107 -29.36 9.64 14.76
N GLY A 108 -30.11 8.61 14.41
CA GLY A 108 -31.50 8.72 13.93
C GLY A 108 -31.65 8.77 12.41
N GLU A 109 -30.57 8.72 11.64
CA GLU A 109 -30.64 8.63 10.18
C GLU A 109 -30.91 7.19 9.71
N ASP A 110 -31.51 7.07 8.53
CA ASP A 110 -31.88 5.79 7.91
C ASP A 110 -30.65 5.12 7.29
N TYR A 111 -30.49 3.81 7.50
CA TYR A 111 -29.42 3.00 6.89
C TYR A 111 -29.46 2.99 5.35
N THR A 112 -30.60 3.28 4.73
CA THR A 112 -30.73 3.40 3.25
C THR A 112 -29.93 4.57 2.68
N ASN A 113 -29.50 5.52 3.52
CA ASN A 113 -28.64 6.64 3.13
C ASN A 113 -27.15 6.26 3.00
N LEU A 114 -26.74 5.11 3.54
CA LEU A 114 -25.36 4.64 3.42
C LEU A 114 -24.97 4.46 1.96
N LYS A 115 -23.75 4.79 1.64
CA LYS A 115 -23.16 4.71 0.31
C LYS A 115 -21.90 3.85 0.32
N GLU A 116 -21.64 3.24 -0.80
CA GLU A 116 -20.49 2.38 -1.03
C GLU A 116 -19.16 3.05 -0.63
N ILE A 117 -18.30 2.28 0.00
CA ILE A 117 -16.88 2.62 0.24
C ILE A 117 -16.01 1.81 -0.70
N ILE A 118 -15.24 2.50 -1.51
CA ILE A 118 -14.29 1.91 -2.46
C ILE A 118 -12.88 2.24 -1.97
N PHE A 119 -12.12 1.21 -1.64
CA PHE A 119 -10.75 1.35 -1.16
C PHE A 119 -9.76 0.99 -2.28
N ILE A 120 -8.85 1.88 -2.62
CA ILE A 120 -7.80 1.67 -3.61
C ILE A 120 -6.44 1.83 -2.91
N ALA A 121 -5.63 0.78 -2.92
CA ALA A 121 -4.27 0.84 -2.39
C ALA A 121 -3.23 0.59 -3.47
N ILE A 122 -2.21 1.43 -3.49
CA ILE A 122 -0.99 1.21 -4.26
C ILE A 122 0.09 0.78 -3.25
N THR A 123 0.71 -0.39 -3.45
CA THR A 123 1.71 -0.93 -2.53
C THR A 123 3.05 -1.14 -3.22
N ASP A 124 4.14 -0.67 -2.59
CA ASP A 124 5.51 -0.94 -3.03
C ASP A 124 6.09 -2.20 -2.35
N PHE A 125 5.22 -3.14 -2.02
CA PHE A 125 5.55 -4.46 -1.49
C PHE A 125 4.52 -5.50 -1.94
N VAL A 126 4.92 -6.78 -1.90
CA VAL A 126 4.02 -7.90 -2.21
C VAL A 126 3.10 -8.14 -1.01
N MET A 127 1.79 -7.90 -1.23
CA MET A 127 0.74 -8.08 -0.24
C MET A 127 0.18 -9.50 -0.26
N PHE A 128 -0.10 -10.02 -1.46
CA PHE A 128 -0.68 -11.36 -1.67
C PHE A 128 0.31 -12.26 -2.40
N PRO A 129 1.24 -12.94 -1.69
CA PRO A 129 2.33 -13.70 -2.33
C PRO A 129 1.84 -14.84 -3.22
N ASP A 130 0.69 -15.42 -2.92
CA ASP A 130 0.12 -16.54 -3.70
C ASP A 130 -0.57 -16.08 -4.99
N LYS A 131 -0.81 -14.77 -5.18
CA LYS A 131 -1.38 -14.21 -6.40
C LYS A 131 -0.27 -13.71 -7.32
N LYS A 132 -0.34 -14.08 -8.60
CA LYS A 132 0.62 -13.62 -9.63
C LYS A 132 0.31 -12.23 -10.17
N ASN A 133 -0.97 -11.85 -10.20
CA ASN A 133 -1.41 -10.58 -10.76
C ASN A 133 -0.98 -9.41 -9.90
N TYR A 134 -0.53 -8.33 -10.53
CA TYR A 134 -0.16 -7.08 -9.88
C TYR A 134 -1.38 -6.26 -9.46
N TYR A 135 -2.54 -6.50 -10.05
CA TYR A 135 -3.81 -5.84 -9.70
C TYR A 135 -4.85 -6.88 -9.28
N SER A 136 -5.57 -6.58 -8.21
CA SER A 136 -6.65 -7.45 -7.71
C SER A 136 -7.76 -6.62 -7.09
N THR A 137 -9.01 -7.04 -7.33
CA THR A 137 -10.21 -6.45 -6.73
C THR A 137 -10.89 -7.48 -5.84
N HIS A 138 -11.39 -7.04 -4.71
CA HIS A 138 -12.04 -7.86 -3.70
C HIS A 138 -13.39 -7.23 -3.33
N CYS A 139 -14.41 -8.05 -3.19
CA CYS A 139 -15.76 -7.67 -2.77
C CYS A 139 -16.37 -8.78 -1.89
N LEU A 140 -17.55 -8.51 -1.34
CA LEU A 140 -18.30 -9.48 -0.54
C LEU A 140 -19.21 -10.29 -1.46
N LEU A 141 -19.04 -11.61 -1.45
CA LEU A 141 -19.82 -12.54 -2.28
C LEU A 141 -20.51 -13.59 -1.40
N ASP A 142 -21.69 -14.05 -1.82
CA ASP A 142 -22.27 -15.29 -1.31
C ASP A 142 -21.31 -16.46 -1.56
N LYS A 143 -21.07 -17.30 -0.55
CA LYS A 143 -20.09 -18.40 -0.65
C LYS A 143 -20.53 -19.57 -1.50
N VAL A 144 -21.84 -19.66 -1.81
CA VAL A 144 -22.42 -20.79 -2.54
C VAL A 144 -22.74 -20.39 -3.97
N THR A 145 -23.39 -19.23 -4.16
CA THR A 145 -23.85 -18.76 -5.47
C THR A 145 -22.84 -17.82 -6.14
N TYR A 146 -21.92 -17.24 -5.37
CA TYR A 146 -21.00 -16.18 -5.78
C TYR A 146 -21.69 -14.88 -6.20
N ASP A 147 -22.93 -14.68 -5.79
CA ASP A 147 -23.67 -13.45 -6.04
C ASP A 147 -23.11 -12.29 -5.20
N HIS A 148 -23.09 -11.09 -5.80
CA HIS A 148 -22.64 -9.85 -5.17
C HIS A 148 -23.84 -9.06 -4.64
N ASP A 149 -24.42 -9.51 -3.52
CA ASP A 149 -25.61 -8.89 -2.91
C ASP A 149 -25.26 -7.73 -1.97
N LEU A 150 -24.15 -7.86 -1.23
CA LEU A 150 -23.62 -6.85 -0.30
C LEU A 150 -22.61 -5.96 -1.02
N LYS A 151 -23.11 -4.88 -1.66
CA LYS A 151 -22.34 -4.08 -2.64
C LYS A 151 -21.56 -2.92 -2.04
N ASP A 152 -21.71 -2.64 -0.74
CA ASP A 152 -21.22 -1.39 -0.14
C ASP A 152 -19.72 -1.37 0.18
N PHE A 153 -18.99 -2.47 -0.07
CA PHE A 153 -17.55 -2.53 0.13
C PHE A 153 -16.83 -3.15 -1.05
N SER A 154 -15.87 -2.41 -1.59
CA SER A 154 -14.91 -2.96 -2.55
C SER A 154 -13.48 -2.51 -2.24
N PHE A 155 -12.50 -3.37 -2.55
CA PHE A 155 -11.09 -3.14 -2.27
C PHE A 155 -10.26 -3.49 -3.49
N SER A 156 -9.50 -2.54 -4.01
CA SER A 156 -8.58 -2.74 -5.13
C SER A 156 -7.14 -2.54 -4.67
N PHE A 157 -6.27 -3.45 -5.06
CA PHE A 157 -4.85 -3.41 -4.70
C PHE A 157 -3.98 -3.46 -5.95
N LEU A 158 -3.08 -2.48 -6.09
CA LEU A 158 -2.05 -2.43 -7.10
C LEU A 158 -0.69 -2.71 -6.45
N GLU A 159 -0.13 -3.91 -6.67
CA GLU A 159 1.13 -4.36 -6.08
C GLU A 159 2.30 -4.10 -7.05
N LEU A 160 2.98 -2.96 -6.92
CA LEU A 160 4.03 -2.52 -7.84
C LEU A 160 5.20 -3.51 -8.02
N PRO A 161 5.66 -4.27 -7.01
CA PRO A 161 6.74 -5.23 -7.21
C PRO A 161 6.42 -6.35 -8.22
N LYS A 162 5.13 -6.69 -8.39
CA LYS A 162 4.68 -7.71 -9.35
C LYS A 162 4.55 -7.18 -10.77
N PHE A 163 4.50 -5.86 -10.96
CA PHE A 163 4.42 -5.22 -12.26
C PHE A 163 5.80 -5.11 -12.88
N ASN A 164 6.05 -5.80 -14.00
CA ASN A 164 7.36 -5.87 -14.65
C ASN A 164 7.32 -5.56 -16.15
N LYS A 165 6.24 -4.91 -16.62
CA LYS A 165 6.10 -4.54 -18.03
C LYS A 165 6.97 -3.34 -18.38
N THR A 166 7.52 -3.39 -19.58
CA THR A 166 8.17 -2.25 -20.24
C THR A 166 7.12 -1.33 -20.85
N ILE A 167 7.52 -0.13 -21.27
CA ILE A 167 6.62 0.84 -21.93
C ILE A 167 5.94 0.27 -23.16
N ASP A 168 6.67 -0.50 -23.97
CA ASP A 168 6.17 -1.05 -25.23
C ASP A 168 5.16 -2.21 -25.01
N GLU A 169 5.05 -2.72 -23.79
CA GLU A 169 4.12 -3.80 -23.38
C GLU A 169 2.83 -3.28 -22.71
N LEU A 170 2.71 -1.97 -22.52
CA LEU A 170 1.54 -1.38 -21.88
C LEU A 170 0.33 -1.39 -22.81
N THR A 171 -0.80 -1.95 -22.35
CA THR A 171 -2.00 -2.13 -23.16
C THR A 171 -3.23 -1.41 -22.64
N ASN A 172 -3.24 -1.00 -21.36
CA ASN A 172 -4.38 -0.36 -20.71
C ASN A 172 -3.96 0.72 -19.70
N MET A 173 -4.93 1.46 -19.16
CA MET A 173 -4.67 2.58 -18.26
C MET A 173 -4.14 2.13 -16.90
N ILE A 174 -4.61 1.00 -16.35
CA ILE A 174 -4.09 0.44 -15.08
C ILE A 174 -2.57 0.21 -15.20
N GLU A 175 -2.11 -0.31 -16.33
CA GLU A 175 -0.69 -0.53 -16.59
C GLU A 175 0.12 0.76 -16.72
N LYS A 176 -0.47 1.80 -17.33
CA LYS A 176 0.15 3.13 -17.40
C LYS A 176 0.29 3.75 -16.01
N TRP A 177 -0.73 3.63 -15.16
CA TRP A 177 -0.67 4.06 -13.77
C TRP A 177 0.35 3.25 -12.95
N ALA A 178 0.39 1.93 -13.14
CA ALA A 178 1.40 1.08 -12.51
C ALA A 178 2.82 1.49 -12.91
N TYR A 179 3.04 1.77 -14.20
CA TYR A 179 4.31 2.28 -14.72
C TYR A 179 4.66 3.64 -14.12
N PHE A 180 3.70 4.57 -14.07
CA PHE A 180 3.85 5.88 -13.45
C PHE A 180 4.31 5.75 -12.00
N PHE A 181 3.61 5.00 -11.16
CA PHE A 181 3.99 4.85 -9.76
C PHE A 181 5.35 4.16 -9.58
N LYS A 182 5.69 3.21 -10.43
CA LYS A 182 6.91 2.42 -10.27
C LYS A 182 8.15 3.11 -10.83
N TYR A 183 8.03 3.86 -11.92
CA TYR A 183 9.17 4.29 -12.72
C TYR A 183 9.25 5.78 -13.01
N ALA A 184 8.30 6.62 -12.55
CA ALA A 184 8.23 8.04 -12.94
C ALA A 184 9.54 8.80 -12.70
N GLU A 185 10.17 8.61 -11.55
CA GLU A 185 11.45 9.26 -11.19
C GLU A 185 12.55 9.01 -12.22
N ASN A 186 12.56 7.83 -12.83
CA ASN A 186 13.57 7.39 -13.78
C ASN A 186 13.11 7.49 -15.26
N THR A 187 11.90 7.97 -15.52
CA THR A 187 11.34 8.07 -16.88
C THR A 187 12.01 9.19 -17.64
N LYS A 188 12.55 8.87 -18.82
CA LYS A 188 13.16 9.83 -19.73
C LYS A 188 12.10 10.51 -20.59
N GLU A 189 12.44 11.67 -21.16
CA GLU A 189 11.53 12.43 -22.02
C GLU A 189 11.08 11.63 -23.27
N GLU A 190 11.97 10.85 -23.86
CA GLU A 190 11.68 9.97 -24.99
C GLU A 190 10.65 8.88 -24.63
N ASP A 191 10.79 8.34 -23.44
CA ASP A 191 9.89 7.30 -22.91
C ASP A 191 8.54 7.89 -22.50
N LEU A 192 8.54 9.11 -21.97
CA LEU A 192 7.31 9.83 -21.66
C LEU A 192 6.43 10.04 -22.89
N LEU A 193 7.03 10.44 -24.02
CA LEU A 193 6.30 10.62 -25.28
C LEU A 193 5.62 9.33 -25.76
N LYS A 194 6.28 8.18 -25.60
CA LYS A 194 5.69 6.87 -25.92
C LYS A 194 4.56 6.51 -24.94
N LEU A 195 4.79 6.70 -23.64
CA LEU A 195 3.83 6.38 -22.58
C LEU A 195 2.54 7.17 -22.71
N VAL A 196 2.67 8.47 -22.90
CA VAL A 196 1.54 9.39 -23.01
C VAL A 196 0.72 9.10 -24.26
N GLY A 197 1.36 8.95 -25.43
CA GLY A 197 0.64 8.79 -26.68
C GLY A 197 -0.37 9.92 -26.88
N LYS A 198 -1.69 9.57 -26.79
CA LYS A 198 -2.80 10.55 -26.82
C LYS A 198 -3.37 10.85 -25.43
N ASP A 199 -2.77 10.32 -24.37
CA ASP A 199 -3.28 10.36 -22.99
C ASP A 199 -2.83 11.64 -22.29
N THR A 200 -3.68 12.65 -22.28
CA THR A 200 -3.38 13.95 -21.66
C THR A 200 -3.30 13.85 -20.14
N VAL A 201 -3.92 12.86 -19.52
CA VAL A 201 -3.98 12.71 -18.06
C VAL A 201 -2.68 12.17 -17.48
N ILE A 202 -2.13 11.13 -18.10
CA ILE A 202 -0.80 10.63 -17.69
C ILE A 202 0.25 11.72 -17.87
N LEU A 203 0.16 12.51 -18.96
CA LEU A 203 1.04 13.68 -19.12
C LEU A 203 0.86 14.68 -17.98
N ALA A 204 -0.38 15.01 -17.62
CA ALA A 204 -0.66 15.93 -16.51
C ALA A 204 -0.11 15.41 -15.18
N ALA A 205 -0.18 14.10 -14.92
CA ALA A 205 0.39 13.48 -13.73
C ALA A 205 1.92 13.60 -13.70
N TYR A 206 2.61 13.38 -14.81
CA TYR A 206 4.05 13.61 -14.92
C TYR A 206 4.44 15.08 -14.78
N GLU A 207 3.66 16.00 -15.37
CA GLU A 207 3.90 17.44 -15.22
C GLU A 207 3.68 17.90 -13.78
N ALA A 208 2.74 17.29 -13.05
CA ALA A 208 2.58 17.55 -11.62
C ALA A 208 3.78 17.08 -10.78
N LEU A 209 4.53 16.05 -11.23
CA LEU A 209 5.78 15.58 -10.63
C LEU A 209 7.01 16.37 -11.10
N ASN A 210 6.88 17.25 -12.08
CA ASN A 210 8.01 17.97 -12.64
C ASN A 210 8.63 18.89 -11.57
N ARG A 211 9.83 18.54 -11.11
CA ARG A 211 10.59 19.23 -10.04
C ARG A 211 10.68 20.74 -10.26
N PHE A 212 10.79 21.18 -11.51
CA PHE A 212 10.92 22.58 -11.85
C PHE A 212 9.62 23.38 -11.68
N HIS A 213 8.50 22.73 -11.48
CA HIS A 213 7.21 23.34 -11.19
C HIS A 213 6.92 23.46 -9.68
N TRP A 214 7.80 22.89 -8.84
CA TRP A 214 7.66 22.92 -7.39
C TRP A 214 8.42 24.10 -6.77
N SER A 215 7.83 24.74 -5.81
CA SER A 215 8.50 25.79 -5.01
C SER A 215 9.59 25.17 -4.13
N GLU A 216 10.52 26.01 -3.68
CA GLU A 216 11.59 25.59 -2.76
C GLU A 216 11.01 25.01 -1.46
N ILE A 217 9.89 25.53 -0.96
CA ILE A 217 9.22 25.02 0.25
C ILE A 217 8.66 23.62 0.01
N GLU A 218 8.02 23.38 -1.12
CA GLU A 218 7.48 22.07 -1.49
C GLU A 218 8.62 21.04 -1.67
N LEU A 219 9.70 21.42 -2.34
CA LEU A 219 10.88 20.55 -2.51
C LEU A 219 11.52 20.21 -1.17
N ASN A 220 11.68 21.19 -0.27
CA ASN A 220 12.20 20.91 1.07
C ASN A 220 11.28 19.95 1.86
N THR A 221 9.97 20.10 1.73
CA THR A 221 9.01 19.20 2.38
C THR A 221 9.12 17.78 1.82
N TYR A 222 9.19 17.66 0.50
CA TYR A 222 9.42 16.38 -0.20
C TYR A 222 10.71 15.69 0.28
N GLU A 223 11.83 16.40 0.35
CA GLU A 223 13.12 15.88 0.79
C GLU A 223 13.12 15.45 2.27
N GLN A 224 12.36 16.17 3.12
CA GLN A 224 12.18 15.79 4.53
C GLN A 224 11.40 14.47 4.66
N GLU A 225 10.32 14.27 3.89
CA GLU A 225 9.58 13.02 3.90
C GLU A 225 10.44 11.88 3.35
N GLU A 226 11.16 12.09 2.25
CA GLU A 226 12.10 11.11 1.70
C GLU A 226 13.18 10.69 2.72
N LYS A 227 13.69 11.65 3.51
CA LYS A 227 14.63 11.38 4.59
C LYS A 227 13.98 10.55 5.69
N ARG A 228 12.76 10.90 6.13
CA ARG A 228 12.01 10.15 7.16
C ARG A 228 11.77 8.71 6.74
N GLU A 229 11.38 8.48 5.49
CA GLU A 229 11.17 7.13 4.95
C GLU A 229 12.47 6.31 4.92
N ARG A 230 13.59 6.94 4.51
CA ARG A 230 14.91 6.28 4.54
C ARG A 230 15.34 5.92 5.95
N ASP A 231 15.16 6.83 6.89
CA ASP A 231 15.52 6.61 8.30
C ASP A 231 14.67 5.48 8.90
N ALA A 232 13.35 5.48 8.67
CA ALA A 232 12.44 4.43 9.12
C ALA A 232 12.79 3.07 8.51
N ARG A 233 13.12 3.01 7.22
CA ARG A 233 13.57 1.78 6.54
C ARG A 233 14.89 1.27 7.10
N SER A 234 15.84 2.18 7.39
CA SER A 234 17.13 1.83 8.01
C SER A 234 16.95 1.21 9.39
N ILE A 235 16.11 1.82 10.25
CA ILE A 235 15.80 1.30 11.59
C ILE A 235 15.13 -0.08 11.50
N MET A 236 14.21 -0.26 10.56
CA MET A 236 13.53 -1.54 10.36
C MET A 236 14.50 -2.64 9.91
N ASN A 237 15.37 -2.33 8.94
CA ASN A 237 16.38 -3.27 8.44
C ASN A 237 17.37 -3.67 9.57
N GLN A 238 17.78 -2.71 10.40
CA GLN A 238 18.62 -3.00 11.55
C GLN A 238 17.91 -3.93 12.55
N ALA A 239 16.63 -3.66 12.87
CA ALA A 239 15.86 -4.50 13.78
C ALA A 239 15.66 -5.94 13.25
N ILE A 240 15.48 -6.10 11.92
CA ILE A 240 15.41 -7.41 11.27
C ILE A 240 16.75 -8.14 11.40
N ALA A 241 17.86 -7.49 11.04
CA ALA A 241 19.19 -8.08 11.13
C ALA A 241 19.58 -8.51 12.57
N GLU A 242 19.25 -7.68 13.56
CA GLU A 242 19.43 -8.02 14.98
C GLU A 242 18.53 -9.18 15.42
N GLY A 243 17.29 -9.25 14.90
CA GLY A 243 16.36 -10.35 15.14
C GLY A 243 16.87 -11.67 14.57
N GLU A 244 17.37 -11.65 13.34
CA GLU A 244 17.95 -12.81 12.66
C GLU A 244 19.20 -13.30 13.41
N ALA A 245 20.11 -12.41 13.75
CA ALA A 245 21.33 -12.76 14.51
C ALA A 245 21.01 -13.39 15.88
N ARG A 246 20.01 -12.84 16.60
CA ARG A 246 19.54 -13.43 17.86
C ARG A 246 18.90 -14.79 17.66
N GLY A 247 18.07 -14.95 16.60
CA GLY A 247 17.43 -16.21 16.23
C GLY A 247 18.46 -17.29 15.91
N GLU A 248 19.47 -16.94 15.10
CA GLU A 248 20.58 -17.85 14.73
C GLU A 248 21.41 -18.27 15.94
N ALA A 249 21.79 -17.32 16.81
CA ALA A 249 22.54 -17.62 18.03
C ALA A 249 21.75 -18.55 18.97
N LYS A 250 20.46 -18.29 19.15
CA LYS A 250 19.59 -19.14 19.94
C LYS A 250 19.44 -20.55 19.33
N GLY A 251 19.19 -20.63 18.01
CA GLY A 251 19.06 -21.91 17.32
C GLY A 251 20.32 -22.75 17.40
N ARG A 252 21.54 -22.14 17.32
CA ARG A 252 22.81 -22.84 17.55
C ARG A 252 22.94 -23.36 18.99
N ALA A 253 22.60 -22.53 19.99
CA ALA A 253 22.66 -22.92 21.40
C ALA A 253 21.70 -24.07 21.70
N ASP A 254 20.46 -23.98 21.22
CA ASP A 254 19.44 -25.02 21.38
C ASP A 254 19.86 -26.33 20.69
N GLY A 255 20.39 -26.25 19.46
CA GLY A 255 20.91 -27.40 18.69
C GLY A 255 22.06 -28.11 19.43
N ILE A 256 23.05 -27.34 19.94
CA ILE A 256 24.17 -27.91 20.73
C ILE A 256 23.62 -28.60 22.00
N SER A 257 22.65 -27.98 22.68
CA SER A 257 22.04 -28.55 23.89
C SER A 257 21.30 -29.86 23.60
N GLU A 258 20.51 -29.90 22.51
CA GLU A 258 19.80 -31.11 22.07
C GLU A 258 20.76 -32.24 21.66
N GLU A 259 21.83 -31.89 20.93
CA GLU A 259 22.83 -32.88 20.49
C GLU A 259 23.57 -33.47 21.72
N ARG A 260 23.94 -32.59 22.67
CA ARG A 260 24.54 -33.02 23.93
C ARG A 260 23.62 -33.96 24.73
N ALA A 261 22.32 -33.62 24.83
CA ALA A 261 21.34 -34.46 25.50
C ALA A 261 21.22 -35.84 24.83
N ARG A 262 21.10 -35.86 23.49
CA ARG A 262 21.06 -37.12 22.72
C ARG A 262 22.31 -37.97 22.89
N LEU A 263 23.49 -37.33 22.99
CA LEU A 263 24.76 -38.03 23.24
C LEU A 263 24.78 -38.64 24.63
N ILE A 264 24.36 -37.90 25.66
CA ILE A 264 24.22 -38.38 27.01
C ILE A 264 23.33 -39.62 27.06
N ASP A 265 22.15 -39.56 26.45
CA ASP A 265 21.20 -40.69 26.41
C ASP A 265 21.79 -41.93 25.71
N LYS A 266 22.55 -41.73 24.63
CA LYS A 266 23.25 -42.82 23.95
C LYS A 266 24.34 -43.45 24.82
N LEU A 267 25.08 -42.64 25.57
CA LEU A 267 26.13 -43.11 26.47
C LEU A 267 25.56 -43.87 27.68
N ARG A 268 24.42 -43.38 28.26
CA ARG A 268 23.65 -44.09 29.27
C ARG A 268 23.13 -45.45 28.79
N ALA A 269 22.58 -45.48 27.55
CA ALA A 269 22.11 -46.72 26.95
C ALA A 269 23.22 -47.77 26.70
N LYS A 270 24.49 -47.31 26.61
CA LYS A 270 25.68 -48.18 26.55
C LYS A 270 26.22 -48.63 27.91
N GLY A 271 25.55 -48.23 29.03
CA GLY A 271 25.91 -48.66 30.37
C GLY A 271 26.99 -47.80 31.03
N MET A 272 27.30 -46.62 30.50
CA MET A 272 28.26 -45.68 31.13
C MET A 272 27.63 -45.02 32.37
N SER A 273 28.43 -44.86 33.41
CA SER A 273 28.03 -44.14 34.63
C SER A 273 27.99 -42.62 34.42
N GLU A 274 27.23 -41.87 35.19
CA GLU A 274 27.13 -40.41 35.12
C GLU A 274 28.49 -39.71 35.24
N ASN A 275 29.41 -40.25 36.09
CA ASN A 275 30.76 -39.71 36.26
C ASN A 275 31.61 -39.85 34.96
N GLU A 276 31.55 -41.02 34.31
CA GLU A 276 32.22 -41.26 33.05
C GLU A 276 31.66 -40.40 31.91
N ILE A 277 30.35 -40.13 31.90
CA ILE A 277 29.68 -39.26 30.94
C ILE A 277 30.11 -37.81 31.13
N GLN A 278 30.22 -37.35 32.41
CA GLN A 278 30.66 -35.99 32.74
C GLN A 278 32.13 -35.72 32.38
N GLU A 279 33.00 -36.72 32.46
CA GLU A 279 34.43 -36.59 32.02
C GLU A 279 34.60 -36.52 30.51
N LEU A 280 33.61 -36.97 29.73
CA LEU A 280 33.66 -37.03 28.25
C LEU A 280 33.01 -35.80 27.56
N LEU A 281 32.21 -35.00 28.26
CA LEU A 281 31.44 -33.86 27.76
C LEU A 281 31.92 -32.52 28.28
#